data_473222ad8eb04304dcac3db0bc12d5b9
#
_entry.id   473222ad8eb04304dcac3db0bc12d5b9
#
_cell.length_a   1.000
_cell.length_b   1.000
_cell.length_c   1.000
_cell.angle_alpha   90.00
_cell.angle_beta   90.00
_cell.angle_gamma   90.00
#
_symmetry.space_group_name_H-M   'P 1'
#
loop_
_entity.id
_entity.type
_entity.pdbx_description
1 polymer ?
#
loop_
_entity_poly.entity_id
_entity_poly.type
_entity_poly.pdbx_seq_one_letter_code
_entity_poly.pdbx_strand_id
1 'polypeptide(L)'
;AYKKILTRLGLDFRVVEADSGAIGGSGSKELMVIADSGEDTIAICSKCEYGANIEAAVRSPRLNVPEAPEAVFNKFQTPSIKSIDELAEFLKIDPYYTVKCVAKRAVYDDASEIVLFFLRGCDNLQEVKAINATDALEIVDVSEDELKELGIVPGFIGPLDQDKAKHVMDNELKNASNMVCGANELDYHFVGVDLSVISEMAYFADVAEVNEGDSCPNCDGTLSFTKGIEVGHIFKLGDKYSEALKAQYLDENGKAQAFIMGTYGMGVSRLVAAVVEQHHDEYGCVWTKETAPYMVNIMISNVKDEAQVALGEELYSKCQDNGVEVMLDDRKDRFGFKMKDAELIGFPYTIVIGKELENGTVQIFDRASKEKITVQSDKAYEKIVELI
;
A
#
# COMPACT_ATOMS: atom_id res chain seq x y z
N ALA A 1 -13.15 -11.13 -8.92
CA ALA A 1 -14.36 -10.49 -8.35
C ALA A 1 -14.02 -9.10 -7.82
N TYR A 2 -13.03 -8.94 -6.90
CA TYR A 2 -12.70 -7.69 -6.20
C TYR A 2 -12.36 -6.53 -7.13
N LYS A 3 -11.47 -6.71 -8.12
CA LYS A 3 -11.19 -5.66 -9.13
C LYS A 3 -12.48 -5.12 -9.75
N LYS A 4 -13.41 -6.02 -10.12
CA LYS A 4 -14.68 -5.63 -10.73
C LYS A 4 -15.58 -4.84 -9.79
N ILE A 5 -15.58 -5.17 -8.49
CA ILE A 5 -16.34 -4.43 -7.46
C ILE A 5 -15.77 -3.02 -7.35
N LEU A 6 -14.46 -2.88 -7.13
CA LEU A 6 -13.82 -1.57 -6.94
C LEU A 6 -13.95 -0.67 -8.18
N THR A 7 -13.80 -1.25 -9.37
CA THR A 7 -14.04 -0.52 -10.64
C THR A 7 -15.48 -0.01 -10.73
N ARG A 8 -16.49 -0.82 -10.35
CA ARG A 8 -17.89 -0.37 -10.34
C ARG A 8 -18.17 0.74 -9.33
N LEU A 9 -17.46 0.72 -8.20
CA LEU A 9 -17.53 1.79 -7.20
C LEU A 9 -16.82 3.08 -7.64
N GLY A 10 -16.15 3.06 -8.81
CA GLY A 10 -15.42 4.23 -9.35
C GLY A 10 -14.10 4.50 -8.63
N LEU A 11 -13.54 3.52 -7.92
CA LEU A 11 -12.34 3.71 -7.11
C LEU A 11 -11.06 3.53 -7.94
N ASP A 12 -10.07 4.41 -7.72
CA ASP A 12 -8.69 4.19 -8.12
C ASP A 12 -8.00 3.33 -7.06
N PHE A 13 -7.54 2.16 -7.47
CA PHE A 13 -6.94 1.18 -6.56
C PHE A 13 -5.77 0.45 -7.20
N ARG A 14 -4.95 -0.14 -6.35
CA ARG A 14 -3.88 -1.07 -6.76
C ARG A 14 -4.10 -2.42 -6.09
N VAL A 15 -3.71 -3.49 -6.82
CA VAL A 15 -3.55 -4.83 -6.23
C VAL A 15 -2.08 -4.99 -5.94
N VAL A 16 -1.73 -5.05 -4.69
CA VAL A 16 -0.35 -5.04 -4.22
C VAL A 16 0.05 -6.40 -3.66
N GLU A 17 1.30 -6.76 -3.85
CA GLU A 17 1.91 -7.88 -3.14
C GLU A 17 2.06 -7.50 -1.68
N ALA A 18 1.73 -8.44 -0.79
CA ALA A 18 1.76 -8.24 0.64
C ALA A 18 2.44 -9.41 1.35
N ASP A 19 2.93 -9.19 2.54
CA ASP A 19 3.39 -10.25 3.42
C ASP A 19 2.20 -11.02 4.00
N SER A 20 2.36 -12.33 4.19
CA SER A 20 1.29 -13.19 4.72
C SER A 20 1.23 -13.18 6.26
N GLY A 21 2.26 -12.68 6.93
CA GLY A 21 2.37 -12.58 8.37
C GLY A 21 2.08 -13.87 9.09
N ALA A 22 1.49 -13.78 10.28
CA ALA A 22 1.12 -14.92 11.12
C ALA A 22 0.06 -15.84 10.48
N ILE A 23 -0.75 -15.34 9.55
CA ILE A 23 -1.70 -16.17 8.80
C ILE A 23 -0.94 -17.20 7.97
N GLY A 24 0.18 -16.79 7.37
CA GLY A 24 1.04 -17.65 6.57
C GLY A 24 0.42 -18.03 5.22
N GLY A 25 1.01 -19.03 4.59
CA GLY A 25 0.66 -19.46 3.24
C GLY A 25 1.74 -19.09 2.23
N SER A 26 1.47 -19.31 0.95
CA SER A 26 2.46 -19.11 -0.13
C SER A 26 2.40 -17.75 -0.80
N GLY A 27 1.63 -16.82 -0.28
CA GLY A 27 1.52 -15.45 -0.79
C GLY A 27 0.20 -14.80 -0.46
N SER A 28 0.21 -13.48 -0.40
CA SER A 28 -0.97 -12.67 -0.16
C SER A 28 -1.00 -11.44 -1.08
N LYS A 29 -2.19 -10.90 -1.28
CA LYS A 29 -2.40 -9.67 -2.05
C LYS A 29 -3.44 -8.81 -1.39
N GLU A 30 -3.14 -7.54 -1.31
CA GLU A 30 -4.07 -6.52 -0.83
C GLU A 30 -4.66 -5.72 -1.99
N LEU A 31 -5.86 -5.22 -1.75
CA LEU A 31 -6.51 -4.24 -2.62
C LEU A 31 -6.50 -2.91 -1.90
N MET A 32 -5.66 -2.01 -2.38
CA MET A 32 -5.38 -0.71 -1.77
C MET A 32 -6.05 0.39 -2.59
N VAL A 33 -6.98 1.11 -1.98
CA VAL A 33 -7.55 2.33 -2.55
C VAL A 33 -6.59 3.48 -2.30
N ILE A 34 -6.19 4.17 -3.36
CA ILE A 34 -5.24 5.29 -3.27
C ILE A 34 -5.91 6.46 -2.58
N ALA A 35 -5.36 6.89 -1.45
CA ALA A 35 -5.88 8.04 -0.68
C ALA A 35 -4.78 8.60 0.23
N ASP A 36 -4.65 9.92 0.29
CA ASP A 36 -3.66 10.59 1.15
C ASP A 36 -3.87 10.31 2.65
N SER A 37 -5.11 10.03 3.05
CA SER A 37 -5.49 9.62 4.40
C SER A 37 -5.21 8.14 4.71
N GLY A 38 -4.69 7.37 3.74
CA GLY A 38 -4.38 5.97 3.91
C GLY A 38 -3.34 5.72 5.01
N GLU A 39 -3.52 4.65 5.78
CA GLU A 39 -2.59 4.26 6.85
C GLU A 39 -1.31 3.64 6.28
N ASP A 40 -1.43 2.84 5.22
CA ASP A 40 -0.33 2.07 4.68
C ASP A 40 0.42 2.82 3.60
N THR A 41 1.73 2.60 3.56
CA THR A 41 2.58 3.06 2.46
C THR A 41 2.79 1.92 1.47
N ILE A 42 2.51 2.18 0.20
CA ILE A 42 2.71 1.21 -0.88
C ILE A 42 3.70 1.74 -1.92
N ALA A 43 4.52 0.84 -2.42
CA ALA A 43 5.40 1.11 -3.56
C ALA A 43 4.64 0.79 -4.85
N ILE A 44 4.59 1.73 -5.77
CA ILE A 44 3.95 1.58 -7.08
C ILE A 44 4.91 1.91 -8.21
N CYS A 45 4.75 1.24 -9.35
CA CYS A 45 5.57 1.51 -10.53
C CYS A 45 5.00 2.66 -11.37
N SER A 46 5.88 3.50 -11.89
CA SER A 46 5.54 4.61 -12.79
C SER A 46 5.04 4.17 -14.18
N LYS A 47 5.28 2.91 -14.60
CA LYS A 47 5.00 2.43 -15.97
C LYS A 47 4.11 1.20 -16.05
N CYS A 48 4.11 0.30 -15.07
CA CYS A 48 3.32 -0.92 -15.11
C CYS A 48 2.40 -1.04 -13.89
N GLU A 49 1.62 -2.12 -13.82
CA GLU A 49 0.69 -2.38 -12.70
C GLU A 49 1.38 -2.92 -11.43
N TYR A 50 2.72 -2.96 -11.36
CA TYR A 50 3.39 -3.42 -10.16
C TYR A 50 3.06 -2.52 -8.98
N GLY A 51 2.66 -3.14 -7.90
CA GLY A 51 2.47 -2.53 -6.60
C GLY A 51 2.78 -3.54 -5.50
N ALA A 52 3.30 -3.07 -4.40
CA ALA A 52 3.55 -3.88 -3.22
C ALA A 52 3.44 -3.03 -1.95
N ASN A 53 2.99 -3.64 -0.87
CA ASN A 53 3.18 -3.10 0.47
C ASN A 53 4.68 -2.93 0.71
N ILE A 54 5.08 -1.89 1.44
CA ILE A 54 6.51 -1.56 1.62
C ILE A 54 7.32 -2.73 2.22
N GLU A 55 6.66 -3.56 3.02
CA GLU A 55 7.26 -4.74 3.65
C GLU A 55 7.54 -5.89 2.66
N ALA A 56 6.78 -5.96 1.57
CA ALA A 56 6.89 -6.99 0.54
C ALA A 56 7.47 -6.46 -0.78
N ALA A 57 7.72 -5.15 -0.87
CA ALA A 57 8.19 -4.53 -2.09
C ALA A 57 9.59 -5.00 -2.47
N VAL A 58 9.76 -5.36 -3.75
CA VAL A 58 11.01 -5.81 -4.34
C VAL A 58 11.45 -4.81 -5.41
N ARG A 59 12.75 -4.68 -5.60
CA ARG A 59 13.34 -3.89 -6.68
C ARG A 59 14.23 -4.74 -7.58
N SER A 60 14.42 -4.30 -8.82
CA SER A 60 15.49 -4.79 -9.66
C SER A 60 16.83 -4.17 -9.22
N PRO A 61 17.97 -4.82 -9.55
CA PRO A 61 19.29 -4.21 -9.36
C PRO A 61 19.33 -2.80 -9.97
N ARG A 62 19.98 -1.88 -9.28
CA ARG A 62 20.09 -0.48 -9.71
C ARG A 62 20.81 -0.39 -11.05
N LEU A 63 20.22 0.33 -12.00
CA LEU A 63 20.79 0.52 -13.35
C LEU A 63 21.80 1.68 -13.39
N ASN A 64 21.52 2.74 -12.63
CA ASN A 64 22.36 3.93 -12.54
C ASN A 64 23.14 3.89 -11.23
N VAL A 65 24.29 3.21 -11.25
CA VAL A 65 25.17 3.11 -10.09
C VAL A 65 26.27 4.18 -10.18
N PRO A 66 26.77 4.69 -9.04
CA PRO A 66 27.91 5.60 -9.01
C PRO A 66 29.15 4.99 -9.68
N GLU A 67 30.11 5.85 -10.05
CA GLU A 67 31.42 5.38 -10.55
C GLU A 67 32.14 4.55 -9.50
N ALA A 68 32.61 3.38 -9.91
CA ALA A 68 33.28 2.45 -9.00
C ALA A 68 34.65 3.02 -8.56
N PRO A 69 34.97 2.95 -7.27
CA PRO A 69 36.28 3.37 -6.80
C PRO A 69 37.36 2.46 -7.37
N GLU A 70 38.48 3.04 -7.81
CA GLU A 70 39.69 2.27 -8.14
C GLU A 70 40.35 1.84 -6.81
N ALA A 71 40.17 0.58 -6.42
CA ALA A 71 40.72 0.08 -5.19
C ALA A 71 41.31 -1.33 -5.40
N VAL A 72 42.53 -1.52 -4.92
CA VAL A 72 43.14 -2.85 -4.80
C VAL A 72 42.81 -3.40 -3.41
N PHE A 73 42.49 -4.70 -3.32
CA PHE A 73 42.18 -5.31 -2.03
C PHE A 73 43.29 -5.03 -1.02
N ASN A 74 42.92 -4.42 0.08
CA ASN A 74 43.81 -4.08 1.18
C ASN A 74 43.04 -3.89 2.48
N LYS A 75 43.72 -4.19 3.60
CA LYS A 75 43.24 -3.84 4.93
C LYS A 75 43.74 -2.45 5.30
N PHE A 76 42.82 -1.54 5.59
CA PHE A 76 43.10 -0.14 5.80
C PHE A 76 42.71 0.31 7.22
N GLN A 77 43.59 1.09 7.85
CA GLN A 77 43.32 1.60 9.18
C GLN A 77 42.36 2.82 9.13
N THR A 78 41.29 2.75 9.88
CA THR A 78 40.19 3.75 9.93
C THR A 78 39.87 4.06 11.40
N PRO A 79 40.74 4.81 12.10
CA PRO A 79 40.61 5.01 13.54
C PRO A 79 39.30 5.67 13.90
N SER A 80 38.53 5.02 14.80
CA SER A 80 37.25 5.52 15.35
C SER A 80 36.13 5.77 14.33
N ILE A 81 36.27 5.31 13.07
CA ILE A 81 35.27 5.44 12.01
C ILE A 81 34.34 4.24 12.05
N LYS A 82 33.08 4.44 12.46
CA LYS A 82 32.10 3.37 12.63
C LYS A 82 30.88 3.52 11.75
N SER A 83 30.53 4.74 11.35
CA SER A 83 29.37 4.97 10.51
C SER A 83 29.71 4.91 9.03
N ILE A 84 28.72 4.59 8.21
CA ILE A 84 28.87 4.53 6.74
C ILE A 84 29.24 5.90 6.18
N ASP A 85 28.59 6.96 6.67
CA ASP A 85 28.83 8.32 6.18
C ASP A 85 30.26 8.79 6.46
N GLU A 86 30.76 8.56 7.68
CA GLU A 86 32.15 8.88 8.05
C GLU A 86 33.14 8.07 7.20
N LEU A 87 32.83 6.77 6.96
CA LEU A 87 33.68 5.90 6.15
C LEU A 87 33.72 6.36 4.68
N ALA A 88 32.57 6.69 4.13
CA ALA A 88 32.44 7.16 2.77
C ALA A 88 33.17 8.51 2.57
N GLU A 89 33.03 9.45 3.52
CA GLU A 89 33.74 10.72 3.51
C GLU A 89 35.27 10.55 3.62
N PHE A 90 35.70 9.70 4.56
CA PHE A 90 37.12 9.45 4.80
C PHE A 90 37.81 8.83 3.57
N LEU A 91 37.17 7.87 2.92
CA LEU A 91 37.71 7.18 1.73
C LEU A 91 37.37 7.91 0.42
N LYS A 92 36.48 8.93 0.45
CA LYS A 92 35.99 9.68 -0.71
C LYS A 92 35.32 8.77 -1.74
N ILE A 93 34.47 7.88 -1.27
CA ILE A 93 33.69 6.94 -2.09
C ILE A 93 32.20 7.17 -1.88
N ASP A 94 31.39 6.70 -2.82
CA ASP A 94 29.93 6.70 -2.65
C ASP A 94 29.53 5.60 -1.65
N PRO A 95 28.59 5.84 -0.72
CA PRO A 95 28.05 4.83 0.21
C PRO A 95 27.55 3.56 -0.46
N TYR A 96 27.19 3.61 -1.74
CA TYR A 96 26.81 2.45 -2.54
C TYR A 96 27.91 1.35 -2.56
N TYR A 97 29.18 1.72 -2.49
CA TYR A 97 30.34 0.82 -2.47
C TYR A 97 30.75 0.39 -1.07
N THR A 98 29.97 0.69 -0.06
CA THR A 98 30.19 0.20 1.30
C THR A 98 29.23 -0.94 1.63
N VAL A 99 29.64 -1.82 2.55
CA VAL A 99 28.82 -2.88 3.13
C VAL A 99 28.64 -2.57 4.59
N LYS A 100 27.38 -2.44 5.04
CA LYS A 100 27.04 -2.34 6.46
C LYS A 100 26.49 -3.65 6.99
N CYS A 101 26.69 -3.86 8.28
CA CYS A 101 26.12 -4.97 9.02
C CYS A 101 25.06 -4.45 10.01
N VAL A 102 23.88 -5.07 9.97
CA VAL A 102 22.83 -4.89 11.00
C VAL A 102 22.72 -6.20 11.76
N ALA A 103 23.10 -6.20 13.05
CA ALA A 103 23.01 -7.36 13.91
C ALA A 103 21.64 -7.40 14.59
N LYS A 104 20.93 -8.50 14.46
CA LYS A 104 19.63 -8.75 15.09
C LYS A 104 19.61 -10.11 15.77
N ARG A 105 18.79 -10.29 16.77
CA ARG A 105 18.48 -11.58 17.36
C ARG A 105 17.21 -12.13 16.71
N ALA A 106 17.32 -13.23 16.02
CA ALA A 106 16.20 -14.01 15.53
C ALA A 106 15.65 -14.89 16.67
N VAL A 107 14.37 -14.80 16.91
CA VAL A 107 13.64 -15.52 17.96
C VAL A 107 12.78 -16.59 17.32
N TYR A 108 12.87 -17.82 17.81
CA TYR A 108 12.07 -18.99 17.38
C TYR A 108 11.28 -19.51 18.58
N ASP A 109 10.43 -20.51 18.40
CA ASP A 109 9.60 -21.08 19.47
C ASP A 109 10.39 -21.47 20.74
N ASP A 110 11.53 -22.15 20.57
CA ASP A 110 12.31 -22.71 21.69
C ASP A 110 13.79 -22.24 21.68
N ALA A 111 14.15 -21.30 20.79
CA ALA A 111 15.54 -20.86 20.63
C ALA A 111 15.65 -19.40 20.18
N SER A 112 16.85 -18.86 20.30
CA SER A 112 17.21 -17.60 19.63
C SER A 112 18.66 -17.64 19.18
N GLU A 113 18.99 -16.95 18.11
CA GLU A 113 20.37 -16.81 17.61
C GLU A 113 20.62 -15.38 17.13
N ILE A 114 21.89 -14.95 17.16
CA ILE A 114 22.28 -13.68 16.56
C ILE A 114 22.51 -13.91 15.07
N VAL A 115 21.90 -13.06 14.24
CA VAL A 115 22.05 -13.04 12.79
C VAL A 115 22.61 -11.70 12.35
N LEU A 116 23.60 -11.72 11.50
CA LEU A 116 24.24 -10.55 10.91
C LEU A 116 23.69 -10.36 9.50
N PHE A 117 22.98 -9.28 9.28
CA PHE A 117 22.45 -8.91 7.96
C PHE A 117 23.40 -7.94 7.29
N PHE A 118 23.92 -8.32 6.13
CA PHE A 118 24.81 -7.48 5.34
C PHE A 118 24.08 -6.91 4.14
N LEU A 119 24.16 -5.60 3.96
CA LEU A 119 23.53 -4.86 2.86
C LEU A 119 24.45 -3.72 2.42
N ARG A 120 24.13 -3.06 1.30
CA ARG A 120 24.86 -1.87 0.89
C ARG A 120 24.72 -0.78 1.94
N GLY A 121 25.73 0.04 2.10
CA GLY A 121 25.72 1.11 3.09
C GLY A 121 24.58 2.13 2.91
N CYS A 122 24.17 2.36 1.68
CA CYS A 122 23.05 3.26 1.34
C CYS A 122 21.66 2.65 1.58
N ASP A 123 21.54 1.35 1.89
CA ASP A 123 20.26 0.67 2.10
C ASP A 123 19.93 0.48 3.59
N ASN A 124 18.66 0.26 3.90
CA ASN A 124 18.19 -0.09 5.23
C ASN A 124 17.68 -1.53 5.25
N LEU A 125 17.73 -2.16 6.42
CA LEU A 125 17.17 -3.48 6.65
C LEU A 125 15.64 -3.36 6.77
N GLN A 126 14.92 -4.17 5.98
CA GLN A 126 13.50 -4.36 6.13
C GLN A 126 13.23 -5.53 7.09
N GLU A 127 12.62 -5.25 8.24
CA GLU A 127 12.50 -6.23 9.32
C GLU A 127 11.64 -7.44 8.95
N VAL A 128 10.52 -7.25 8.25
CA VAL A 128 9.66 -8.35 7.81
C VAL A 128 10.40 -9.27 6.83
N LYS A 129 11.16 -8.70 5.90
CA LYS A 129 12.00 -9.49 4.99
C LYS A 129 13.10 -10.25 5.74
N ALA A 130 13.67 -9.65 6.78
CA ALA A 130 14.67 -10.32 7.62
C ALA A 130 14.07 -11.47 8.43
N ILE A 131 12.85 -11.32 8.97
CA ILE A 131 12.06 -12.40 9.58
C ILE A 131 11.86 -13.55 8.58
N ASN A 132 11.38 -13.22 7.39
CA ASN A 132 11.13 -14.21 6.33
C ASN A 132 12.41 -14.92 5.88
N ALA A 133 13.53 -14.20 5.78
CA ALA A 133 14.83 -14.78 5.40
C ALA A 133 15.43 -15.74 6.44
N THR A 134 14.98 -15.62 7.69
CA THR A 134 15.47 -16.44 8.81
C THR A 134 14.49 -17.49 9.29
N ASP A 135 13.23 -17.46 8.78
CA ASP A 135 12.09 -18.23 9.31
C ASP A 135 11.86 -17.99 10.81
N ALA A 136 12.21 -16.80 11.30
CA ALA A 136 12.04 -16.42 12.70
C ALA A 136 10.58 -15.98 12.98
N LEU A 137 10.18 -16.02 14.24
CA LEU A 137 8.91 -15.46 14.70
C LEU A 137 9.02 -13.92 14.86
N GLU A 138 10.19 -13.48 15.28
CA GLU A 138 10.49 -12.08 15.56
C GLU A 138 11.99 -11.83 15.42
N ILE A 139 12.36 -10.59 15.10
CA ILE A 139 13.73 -10.13 15.23
C ILE A 139 13.80 -8.95 16.19
N VAL A 140 14.81 -8.93 17.06
CA VAL A 140 15.00 -7.85 18.04
C VAL A 140 16.43 -7.31 17.99
N ASP A 141 16.62 -6.10 18.49
CA ASP A 141 17.95 -5.48 18.51
C ASP A 141 18.93 -6.25 19.42
N VAL A 142 20.20 -6.21 19.05
CA VAL A 142 21.31 -6.80 19.81
C VAL A 142 22.21 -5.68 20.32
N SER A 143 22.57 -5.73 21.60
CA SER A 143 23.48 -4.75 22.19
C SER A 143 24.94 -4.98 21.74
N GLU A 144 25.76 -3.92 21.78
CA GLU A 144 27.20 -4.05 21.51
C GLU A 144 27.90 -5.02 22.49
N ASP A 145 27.44 -5.13 23.72
CA ASP A 145 28.06 -5.99 24.73
C ASP A 145 27.82 -7.47 24.43
N GLU A 146 26.61 -7.83 23.99
CA GLU A 146 26.32 -9.20 23.52
C GLU A 146 27.18 -9.58 22.32
N LEU A 147 27.40 -8.65 21.37
CA LEU A 147 28.30 -8.89 20.24
C LEU A 147 29.76 -9.10 20.70
N LYS A 148 30.23 -8.30 21.65
CA LYS A 148 31.59 -8.43 22.20
C LYS A 148 31.80 -9.76 22.93
N GLU A 149 30.77 -10.26 23.64
CA GLU A 149 30.80 -11.58 24.29
C GLU A 149 31.03 -12.71 23.29
N LEU A 150 30.53 -12.58 22.05
CA LEU A 150 30.81 -13.49 20.94
C LEU A 150 32.16 -13.20 20.26
N GLY A 151 32.89 -12.18 20.70
CA GLY A 151 34.12 -11.73 20.06
C GLY A 151 33.90 -11.02 18.72
N ILE A 152 32.69 -10.54 18.46
CA ILE A 152 32.37 -9.70 17.30
C ILE A 152 32.68 -8.23 17.65
N VAL A 153 33.26 -7.48 16.71
CA VAL A 153 33.71 -6.10 16.96
C VAL A 153 32.68 -5.11 16.40
N PRO A 154 31.81 -4.52 17.24
CA PRO A 154 30.79 -3.59 16.78
C PRO A 154 31.39 -2.39 16.04
N GLY A 155 30.74 -1.98 14.94
CA GLY A 155 31.21 -0.90 14.05
C GLY A 155 32.23 -1.33 13.00
N PHE A 156 32.82 -2.55 13.11
CA PHE A 156 33.83 -3.06 12.18
C PHE A 156 33.50 -4.47 11.67
N ILE A 157 32.23 -4.84 11.66
CA ILE A 157 31.76 -6.16 11.22
C ILE A 157 31.76 -6.23 9.70
N GLY A 158 32.43 -7.25 9.16
CA GLY A 158 32.46 -7.50 7.72
C GLY A 158 32.11 -8.95 7.38
N PRO A 159 31.71 -9.23 6.13
CA PRO A 159 31.28 -10.58 5.72
C PRO A 159 32.41 -11.55 5.46
N LEU A 160 33.65 -11.07 5.34
CA LEU A 160 34.82 -11.96 5.13
C LEU A 160 35.28 -12.54 6.46
N ASP A 161 35.58 -13.85 6.46
CA ASP A 161 36.07 -14.57 7.65
C ASP A 161 35.12 -14.42 8.89
N GLN A 162 33.81 -14.30 8.64
CA GLN A 162 32.79 -14.18 9.68
C GLN A 162 32.17 -15.55 9.96
N ASP A 163 32.63 -16.22 11.01
CA ASP A 163 32.19 -17.57 11.43
C ASP A 163 31.49 -17.60 12.82
N LYS A 164 31.41 -16.44 13.50
CA LYS A 164 30.94 -16.34 14.88
C LYS A 164 29.43 -16.26 15.02
N ALA A 165 28.73 -15.91 13.96
CA ALA A 165 27.26 -15.81 13.92
C ALA A 165 26.74 -16.15 12.53
N LYS A 166 25.52 -16.65 12.46
CA LYS A 166 24.80 -16.81 11.18
C LYS A 166 24.73 -15.47 10.47
N HIS A 167 24.82 -15.47 9.15
CA HIS A 167 24.69 -14.25 8.38
C HIS A 167 23.84 -14.43 7.14
N VAL A 168 23.17 -13.36 6.76
CA VAL A 168 22.34 -13.22 5.56
C VAL A 168 22.87 -12.01 4.78
N MET A 169 23.07 -12.17 3.50
CA MET A 169 23.51 -11.11 2.61
C MET A 169 22.35 -10.66 1.72
N ASP A 170 22.21 -9.36 1.53
CA ASP A 170 21.25 -8.85 0.55
C ASP A 170 21.62 -9.27 -0.87
N ASN A 171 20.61 -9.54 -1.69
CA ASN A 171 20.77 -9.99 -3.07
C ASN A 171 21.62 -9.03 -3.93
N GLU A 172 21.63 -7.73 -3.65
CA GLU A 172 22.44 -6.73 -4.36
C GLU A 172 23.95 -6.85 -4.08
N LEU A 173 24.33 -7.55 -3.04
CA LEU A 173 25.73 -7.82 -2.75
C LEU A 173 26.28 -9.03 -3.51
N LYS A 174 25.41 -9.83 -4.15
CA LYS A 174 25.84 -10.98 -4.93
C LYS A 174 26.70 -10.55 -6.10
N ASN A 175 27.95 -11.02 -6.11
CA ASN A 175 28.96 -10.67 -7.12
C ASN A 175 29.33 -9.15 -7.13
N ALA A 176 29.06 -8.41 -6.07
CA ALA A 176 29.49 -7.03 -5.96
C ALA A 176 31.01 -6.94 -5.79
N SER A 177 31.63 -6.01 -6.51
CA SER A 177 33.08 -5.77 -6.49
C SER A 177 33.43 -4.35 -6.07
N ASN A 178 34.70 -4.10 -5.80
CA ASN A 178 35.24 -2.82 -5.31
C ASN A 178 34.56 -2.33 -4.01
N MET A 179 34.09 -3.26 -3.19
CA MET A 179 33.40 -2.95 -1.96
C MET A 179 34.32 -2.60 -0.81
N VAL A 180 33.80 -1.85 0.14
CA VAL A 180 34.45 -1.53 1.41
C VAL A 180 33.59 -2.10 2.53
N CYS A 181 34.21 -2.88 3.45
CA CYS A 181 33.50 -3.47 4.57
C CYS A 181 34.36 -3.52 5.83
N GLY A 182 33.76 -3.76 6.98
CA GLY A 182 34.49 -4.01 8.23
C GLY A 182 35.49 -5.14 8.06
N ALA A 183 36.61 -5.08 8.77
CA ALA A 183 37.65 -6.12 8.75
C ALA A 183 37.62 -7.04 9.97
N ASN A 184 36.50 -7.07 10.72
CA ASN A 184 36.31 -7.82 11.96
C ASN A 184 37.41 -7.52 13.03
N GLU A 185 38.05 -6.37 12.91
CA GLU A 185 39.09 -5.89 13.80
C GLU A 185 38.86 -4.41 14.10
N LEU A 186 39.11 -4.01 15.35
CA LEU A 186 38.95 -2.63 15.80
C LEU A 186 39.75 -1.65 14.96
N ASP A 187 39.09 -0.60 14.46
CA ASP A 187 39.71 0.45 13.65
C ASP A 187 40.24 0.01 12.28
N TYR A 188 39.72 -1.09 11.71
CA TYR A 188 40.12 -1.55 10.37
C TYR A 188 38.92 -1.87 9.47
N HIS A 189 39.08 -1.49 8.19
CA HIS A 189 38.20 -1.88 7.10
C HIS A 189 38.99 -2.55 5.96
N PHE A 190 38.35 -3.44 5.23
CA PHE A 190 38.82 -3.90 3.92
C PHE A 190 38.34 -2.98 2.83
N VAL A 191 39.17 -2.63 1.87
CA VAL A 191 38.87 -1.88 0.65
C VAL A 191 39.13 -2.75 -0.58
N GLY A 192 38.44 -2.49 -1.69
CA GLY A 192 38.62 -3.23 -2.93
C GLY A 192 38.16 -4.70 -2.83
N VAL A 193 37.17 -4.97 -2.01
CA VAL A 193 36.62 -6.33 -1.79
C VAL A 193 35.81 -6.78 -2.99
N ASP A 194 36.08 -7.99 -3.47
CA ASP A 194 35.25 -8.71 -4.43
C ASP A 194 34.43 -9.76 -3.67
N LEU A 195 33.12 -9.52 -3.53
CA LEU A 195 32.24 -10.42 -2.80
C LEU A 195 31.89 -11.71 -3.57
N SER A 196 32.30 -11.83 -4.83
CA SER A 196 32.14 -13.07 -5.59
C SER A 196 32.87 -14.26 -4.92
N VAL A 197 33.93 -13.98 -4.18
CA VAL A 197 34.72 -15.01 -3.47
C VAL A 197 33.95 -15.77 -2.39
N ILE A 198 32.87 -15.18 -1.86
CA ILE A 198 32.00 -15.78 -0.85
C ILE A 198 30.62 -16.13 -1.37
N SER A 199 30.33 -15.82 -2.64
CA SER A 199 28.95 -15.94 -3.21
C SER A 199 28.42 -17.37 -3.24
N GLU A 200 29.30 -18.38 -3.31
CA GLU A 200 28.87 -19.78 -3.28
C GLU A 200 28.63 -20.32 -1.86
N MET A 201 29.18 -19.67 -0.84
CA MET A 201 29.08 -20.09 0.56
C MET A 201 28.10 -19.29 1.38
N ALA A 202 27.77 -18.08 0.94
CA ALA A 202 26.88 -17.18 1.66
C ALA A 202 25.40 -17.41 1.30
N TYR A 203 24.52 -17.24 2.28
CA TYR A 203 23.07 -17.22 2.05
C TYR A 203 22.63 -15.81 1.64
N PHE A 204 22.02 -15.72 0.48
CA PHE A 204 21.50 -14.47 -0.07
C PHE A 204 19.97 -14.44 -0.03
N ALA A 205 19.42 -13.32 0.39
CA ALA A 205 17.99 -13.06 0.39
C ALA A 205 17.72 -11.58 0.07
N ASP A 206 16.49 -11.26 -0.31
CA ASP A 206 16.02 -9.87 -0.37
C ASP A 206 15.69 -9.40 1.05
N VAL A 207 16.54 -8.56 1.63
CA VAL A 207 16.37 -8.05 3.00
C VAL A 207 16.43 -6.53 3.09
N ALA A 208 16.71 -5.85 1.99
CA ALA A 208 16.76 -4.39 1.96
C ALA A 208 15.37 -3.75 1.75
N GLU A 209 15.16 -2.58 2.34
CA GLU A 209 14.05 -1.71 2.00
C GLU A 209 14.16 -1.25 0.54
N VAL A 210 13.01 -1.05 -0.11
CA VAL A 210 12.97 -0.31 -1.37
C VAL A 210 12.95 1.20 -1.09
N ASN A 211 13.52 1.95 -2.01
CA ASN A 211 13.56 3.41 -1.92
C ASN A 211 12.82 4.04 -3.10
N GLU A 212 12.39 5.28 -2.91
CA GLU A 212 11.81 6.06 -4.00
C GLU A 212 12.83 6.24 -5.13
N GLY A 213 12.41 5.97 -6.36
CA GLY A 213 13.29 6.00 -7.52
C GLY A 213 13.98 4.67 -7.83
N ASP A 214 13.89 3.65 -6.98
CA ASP A 214 14.43 2.32 -7.27
C ASP A 214 13.79 1.72 -8.54
N SER A 215 14.51 0.82 -9.20
CA SER A 215 14.06 0.19 -10.44
C SER A 215 12.94 -0.83 -10.17
N CYS A 216 11.89 -0.78 -11.00
CA CYS A 216 10.79 -1.73 -10.93
C CYS A 216 11.26 -3.17 -11.22
N PRO A 217 10.81 -4.19 -10.45
CA PRO A 217 11.19 -5.58 -10.70
C PRO A 217 10.60 -6.15 -12.00
N ASN A 218 9.55 -5.53 -12.56
CA ASN A 218 8.80 -6.08 -13.70
C ASN A 218 9.04 -5.34 -15.03
N CYS A 219 9.56 -4.11 -15.00
CA CYS A 219 9.78 -3.31 -16.19
C CYS A 219 10.88 -2.25 -15.98
N ASP A 220 11.10 -1.40 -16.98
CA ASP A 220 12.07 -0.29 -16.94
C ASP A 220 11.54 1.00 -16.25
N GLY A 221 10.46 0.89 -15.49
CA GLY A 221 9.91 1.98 -14.67
C GLY A 221 10.63 2.12 -13.34
N THR A 222 10.31 3.17 -12.62
CA THR A 222 10.79 3.45 -11.26
C THR A 222 9.68 3.30 -10.24
N LEU A 223 10.04 2.99 -9.00
CA LEU A 223 9.13 2.92 -7.87
C LEU A 223 8.92 4.30 -7.27
N SER A 224 7.71 4.58 -6.86
CA SER A 224 7.33 5.73 -6.06
C SER A 224 6.40 5.27 -4.92
N PHE A 225 6.33 6.08 -3.86
CA PHE A 225 5.49 5.75 -2.71
C PHE A 225 4.19 6.55 -2.75
N THR A 226 3.12 5.90 -2.33
CA THR A 226 1.82 6.54 -2.12
C THR A 226 1.15 5.94 -0.89
N LYS A 227 0.11 6.61 -0.41
CA LYS A 227 -0.71 6.09 0.68
C LYS A 227 -1.91 5.32 0.13
N GLY A 228 -2.32 4.29 0.87
CA GLY A 228 -3.45 3.46 0.52
C GLY A 228 -4.30 3.05 1.71
N ILE A 229 -5.58 2.83 1.44
CA ILE A 229 -6.53 2.23 2.37
C ILE A 229 -6.73 0.78 1.95
N GLU A 230 -6.38 -0.17 2.81
CA GLU A 230 -6.63 -1.59 2.58
C GLU A 230 -8.12 -1.87 2.65
N VAL A 231 -8.73 -2.21 1.53
CA VAL A 231 -10.17 -2.53 1.44
C VAL A 231 -10.46 -4.01 1.22
N GLY A 232 -9.45 -4.79 0.90
CA GLY A 232 -9.59 -6.23 0.74
C GLY A 232 -8.26 -6.94 0.76
N HIS A 233 -8.25 -8.19 1.23
CA HIS A 233 -7.07 -9.02 1.34
C HIS A 233 -7.38 -10.45 0.93
N ILE A 234 -6.48 -11.08 0.18
CA ILE A 234 -6.59 -12.48 -0.22
C ILE A 234 -5.30 -13.22 0.11
N PHE A 235 -5.44 -14.45 0.61
CA PHE A 235 -4.32 -15.29 0.99
C PHE A 235 -4.40 -16.65 0.27
N LYS A 236 -3.25 -17.17 -0.14
CA LYS A 236 -3.06 -18.55 -0.60
C LYS A 236 -2.57 -19.38 0.58
N LEU A 237 -3.48 -19.99 1.32
CA LEU A 237 -3.16 -20.69 2.56
C LEU A 237 -2.53 -22.09 2.35
N GLY A 238 -2.66 -22.66 1.14
CA GLY A 238 -2.24 -24.02 0.89
C GLY A 238 -3.01 -25.02 1.76
N ASP A 239 -2.32 -25.95 2.35
CA ASP A 239 -2.85 -27.02 3.21
C ASP A 239 -2.58 -26.81 4.72
N LYS A 240 -1.88 -25.73 5.08
CA LYS A 240 -1.49 -25.40 6.47
C LYS A 240 -2.60 -25.65 7.49
N TYR A 241 -3.81 -25.15 7.23
CA TYR A 241 -4.94 -25.27 8.15
C TYR A 241 -5.71 -26.58 7.95
N SER A 242 -5.86 -27.06 6.73
CA SER A 242 -6.59 -28.28 6.43
C SER A 242 -5.85 -29.52 6.94
N GLU A 243 -4.52 -29.57 6.91
CA GLU A 243 -3.74 -30.63 7.52
C GLU A 243 -3.91 -30.66 9.03
N ALA A 244 -3.75 -29.52 9.72
CA ALA A 244 -3.91 -29.40 11.17
C ALA A 244 -5.34 -29.79 11.63
N LEU A 245 -6.36 -29.42 10.85
CA LEU A 245 -7.77 -29.71 11.12
C LEU A 245 -8.19 -31.09 10.61
N LYS A 246 -7.31 -31.84 9.91
CA LYS A 246 -7.62 -33.09 9.22
C LYS A 246 -8.78 -32.97 8.24
N ALA A 247 -8.93 -31.80 7.63
CA ALA A 247 -9.94 -31.55 6.61
C ALA A 247 -9.45 -32.11 5.27
N GLN A 248 -9.99 -33.25 4.87
CA GLN A 248 -9.52 -34.05 3.72
C GLN A 248 -10.70 -34.42 2.81
N TYR A 249 -10.36 -34.73 1.56
CA TYR A 249 -11.26 -35.36 0.60
C TYR A 249 -10.57 -36.59 0.00
N LEU A 250 -11.34 -37.48 -0.62
CA LEU A 250 -10.77 -38.60 -1.37
C LEU A 250 -10.62 -38.16 -2.84
N ASP A 251 -9.43 -38.33 -3.37
CA ASP A 251 -9.19 -38.09 -4.80
C ASP A 251 -9.81 -39.22 -5.67
N GLU A 252 -9.70 -39.14 -6.99
CA GLU A 252 -10.23 -40.10 -7.95
C GLU A 252 -9.68 -41.51 -7.77
N ASN A 253 -8.54 -41.69 -7.08
CA ASN A 253 -7.92 -42.95 -6.76
C ASN A 253 -8.28 -43.46 -5.36
N GLY A 254 -9.15 -42.76 -4.64
CA GLY A 254 -9.52 -43.05 -3.27
C GLY A 254 -8.47 -42.68 -2.22
N LYS A 255 -7.46 -41.90 -2.56
CA LYS A 255 -6.42 -41.44 -1.63
C LYS A 255 -6.88 -40.16 -0.92
N ALA A 256 -6.69 -40.11 0.40
CA ALA A 256 -6.98 -38.92 1.19
C ALA A 256 -6.00 -37.79 0.84
N GLN A 257 -6.53 -36.62 0.54
CA GLN A 257 -5.80 -35.40 0.23
C GLN A 257 -6.32 -34.27 1.12
N ALA A 258 -5.42 -33.41 1.62
CA ALA A 258 -5.80 -32.19 2.32
C ALA A 258 -6.40 -31.17 1.34
N PHE A 259 -7.39 -30.38 1.77
CA PHE A 259 -7.91 -29.30 0.96
C PHE A 259 -6.87 -28.19 0.79
N ILE A 260 -6.71 -27.74 -0.45
CA ILE A 260 -5.99 -26.48 -0.73
C ILE A 260 -6.91 -25.31 -0.45
N MET A 261 -6.50 -24.44 0.45
CA MET A 261 -7.32 -23.36 0.99
C MET A 261 -6.86 -21.98 0.53
N GLY A 262 -7.78 -21.07 0.45
CA GLY A 262 -7.57 -19.64 0.34
C GLY A 262 -8.54 -18.90 1.24
N THR A 263 -8.21 -17.66 1.62
CA THR A 263 -9.14 -16.79 2.32
C THR A 263 -9.28 -15.47 1.59
N TYR A 264 -10.46 -14.89 1.68
CA TYR A 264 -10.89 -13.76 0.88
C TYR A 264 -11.67 -12.79 1.76
N GLY A 265 -11.02 -11.69 2.16
CA GLY A 265 -11.62 -10.64 2.99
C GLY A 265 -11.93 -9.38 2.20
N MET A 266 -13.03 -8.71 2.52
CA MET A 266 -13.37 -7.38 2.02
C MET A 266 -14.03 -6.56 3.13
N GLY A 267 -13.49 -5.36 3.38
CA GLY A 267 -14.01 -4.41 4.36
C GLY A 267 -15.18 -3.60 3.80
N VAL A 268 -16.40 -4.19 3.79
CA VAL A 268 -17.57 -3.55 3.16
C VAL A 268 -17.87 -2.17 3.74
N SER A 269 -17.81 -2.01 5.06
CA SER A 269 -18.01 -0.71 5.72
C SER A 269 -16.85 0.27 5.43
N ARG A 270 -15.62 -0.24 5.33
CA ARG A 270 -14.44 0.56 4.96
C ARG A 270 -14.54 1.09 3.53
N LEU A 271 -15.19 0.35 2.62
CA LEU A 271 -15.41 0.80 1.24
C LEU A 271 -16.23 2.09 1.18
N VAL A 272 -17.19 2.31 2.09
CA VAL A 272 -17.95 3.56 2.15
C VAL A 272 -17.02 4.75 2.43
N ALA A 273 -16.14 4.60 3.42
CA ALA A 273 -15.14 5.63 3.73
C ALA A 273 -14.18 5.85 2.57
N ALA A 274 -13.68 4.79 1.94
CA ALA A 274 -12.78 4.88 0.79
C ALA A 274 -13.41 5.59 -0.42
N VAL A 275 -14.71 5.37 -0.66
CA VAL A 275 -15.45 6.10 -1.70
C VAL A 275 -15.49 7.59 -1.38
N VAL A 276 -15.82 7.96 -0.14
CA VAL A 276 -15.87 9.39 0.29
C VAL A 276 -14.48 10.02 0.19
N GLU A 277 -13.42 9.31 0.59
CA GLU A 277 -12.04 9.80 0.50
C GLU A 277 -11.60 10.12 -0.93
N GLN A 278 -12.04 9.38 -1.92
CA GLN A 278 -11.71 9.67 -3.31
C GLN A 278 -12.73 10.59 -4.01
N HIS A 279 -13.97 10.62 -3.54
CA HIS A 279 -15.07 11.32 -4.17
C HIS A 279 -15.62 12.42 -3.24
N HIS A 280 -14.84 13.47 -3.04
CA HIS A 280 -15.26 14.68 -2.33
C HIS A 280 -14.62 15.94 -2.95
N ASP A 281 -15.15 17.08 -2.58
CA ASP A 281 -14.55 18.39 -2.82
C ASP A 281 -14.68 19.29 -1.58
N GLU A 282 -14.31 20.55 -1.69
CA GLU A 282 -14.39 21.54 -0.60
C GLU A 282 -15.83 21.78 -0.05
N TYR A 283 -16.86 21.32 -0.77
CA TYR A 283 -18.27 21.49 -0.39
C TYR A 283 -18.86 20.23 0.26
N GLY A 284 -18.27 19.06 0.05
CA GLY A 284 -18.74 17.80 0.63
C GLY A 284 -18.57 16.60 -0.29
N CYS A 285 -19.36 15.56 -0.07
CA CYS A 285 -19.31 14.32 -0.86
C CYS A 285 -19.73 14.56 -2.32
N VAL A 286 -19.15 13.74 -3.21
CA VAL A 286 -19.51 13.64 -4.63
C VAL A 286 -19.73 12.18 -4.95
N TRP A 287 -20.87 11.61 -4.55
CA TRP A 287 -21.15 10.19 -4.76
C TRP A 287 -21.20 9.83 -6.24
N THR A 288 -20.67 8.65 -6.55
CA THR A 288 -20.91 8.05 -7.87
C THR A 288 -22.34 7.52 -7.96
N LYS A 289 -22.83 7.26 -9.16
CA LYS A 289 -24.18 6.71 -9.35
C LYS A 289 -24.40 5.38 -8.62
N GLU A 290 -23.36 4.56 -8.53
CA GLU A 290 -23.41 3.26 -7.89
C GLU A 290 -23.34 3.31 -6.36
N THR A 291 -22.89 4.43 -5.78
CA THR A 291 -22.63 4.55 -4.35
C THR A 291 -23.55 5.52 -3.63
N ALA A 292 -24.28 6.35 -4.37
CA ALA A 292 -25.17 7.34 -3.79
C ALA A 292 -26.29 6.67 -2.97
N PRO A 293 -26.46 7.02 -1.68
CA PRO A 293 -27.55 6.47 -0.87
C PRO A 293 -28.94 6.94 -1.38
N TYR A 294 -28.97 8.11 -1.99
CA TYR A 294 -30.12 8.63 -2.72
C TYR A 294 -29.62 9.31 -3.99
N MET A 295 -30.19 8.94 -5.12
CA MET A 295 -29.79 9.46 -6.42
C MET A 295 -30.27 10.91 -6.63
N VAL A 296 -31.44 11.21 -6.13
CA VAL A 296 -32.13 12.49 -6.33
C VAL A 296 -32.56 13.11 -5.02
N ASN A 297 -32.28 14.40 -4.86
CA ASN A 297 -32.90 15.24 -3.83
C ASN A 297 -33.90 16.19 -4.48
N ILE A 298 -35.11 16.18 -4.00
CA ILE A 298 -36.15 17.16 -4.42
C ILE A 298 -36.26 18.24 -3.33
N MET A 299 -35.84 19.44 -3.65
CA MET A 299 -35.77 20.55 -2.71
C MET A 299 -36.89 21.59 -2.96
N ILE A 300 -37.81 21.70 -2.01
CA ILE A 300 -38.86 22.74 -2.02
C ILE A 300 -38.28 24.01 -1.39
N SER A 301 -38.10 25.04 -2.19
CA SER A 301 -37.51 26.31 -1.70
C SER A 301 -38.40 27.07 -0.70
N ASN A 302 -39.72 27.01 -0.86
CA ASN A 302 -40.68 27.65 0.00
C ASN A 302 -41.86 26.72 0.31
N VAL A 303 -41.84 26.10 1.47
CA VAL A 303 -42.88 25.14 1.92
C VAL A 303 -44.22 25.83 2.29
N LYS A 304 -44.32 27.15 2.15
CA LYS A 304 -45.61 27.90 2.27
C LYS A 304 -46.28 28.11 0.92
N ASP A 305 -45.59 27.81 -0.16
CA ASP A 305 -46.08 27.88 -1.52
C ASP A 305 -46.71 26.53 -1.90
N GLU A 306 -48.03 26.50 -1.97
CA GLU A 306 -48.78 25.25 -2.22
C GLU A 306 -48.44 24.65 -3.58
N ALA A 307 -48.08 25.45 -4.59
CA ALA A 307 -47.71 24.93 -5.90
C ALA A 307 -46.34 24.24 -5.88
N GLN A 308 -45.37 24.81 -5.13
CA GLN A 308 -44.06 24.16 -4.95
C GLN A 308 -44.17 22.85 -4.17
N VAL A 309 -44.99 22.81 -3.13
CA VAL A 309 -45.25 21.61 -2.34
C VAL A 309 -45.90 20.52 -3.18
N ALA A 310 -46.98 20.89 -3.91
CA ALA A 310 -47.69 19.91 -4.74
C ALA A 310 -46.79 19.29 -5.82
N LEU A 311 -45.97 20.08 -6.51
CA LEU A 311 -45.04 19.58 -7.50
C LEU A 311 -43.94 18.71 -6.85
N GLY A 312 -43.45 19.10 -5.66
CA GLY A 312 -42.44 18.33 -4.92
C GLY A 312 -42.93 16.93 -4.53
N GLU A 313 -44.14 16.84 -4.00
CA GLU A 313 -44.80 15.59 -3.64
C GLU A 313 -45.13 14.74 -4.86
N GLU A 314 -45.58 15.34 -5.96
CA GLU A 314 -45.82 14.62 -7.23
C GLU A 314 -44.55 14.00 -7.77
N LEU A 315 -43.45 14.77 -7.89
CA LEU A 315 -42.18 14.28 -8.38
C LEU A 315 -41.58 13.21 -7.45
N TYR A 316 -41.70 13.37 -6.14
CA TYR A 316 -41.27 12.41 -5.15
C TYR A 316 -41.99 11.07 -5.32
N SER A 317 -43.32 11.08 -5.37
CA SER A 317 -44.13 9.88 -5.59
C SER A 317 -43.78 9.19 -6.91
N LYS A 318 -43.68 9.99 -7.98
CA LYS A 318 -43.34 9.46 -9.33
C LYS A 318 -41.97 8.82 -9.37
N CYS A 319 -40.96 9.39 -8.66
CA CYS A 319 -39.63 8.75 -8.51
C CYS A 319 -39.73 7.44 -7.74
N GLN A 320 -40.38 7.41 -6.59
CA GLN A 320 -40.55 6.21 -5.78
C GLN A 320 -41.29 5.08 -6.52
N ASP A 321 -42.39 5.38 -7.19
CA ASP A 321 -43.18 4.41 -7.95
C ASP A 321 -42.39 3.76 -9.09
N ASN A 322 -41.33 4.41 -9.57
CA ASN A 322 -40.44 3.91 -10.62
C ASN A 322 -39.06 3.44 -10.09
N GLY A 323 -38.92 3.28 -8.78
CA GLY A 323 -37.71 2.70 -8.16
C GLY A 323 -36.49 3.63 -8.16
N VAL A 324 -36.67 4.94 -8.29
CA VAL A 324 -35.59 5.93 -8.16
C VAL A 324 -35.43 6.25 -6.68
N GLU A 325 -34.22 6.05 -6.15
CA GLU A 325 -33.87 6.43 -4.77
C GLU A 325 -33.88 7.96 -4.65
N VAL A 326 -34.88 8.49 -3.93
CA VAL A 326 -35.18 9.90 -3.85
C VAL A 326 -35.41 10.38 -2.43
N MET A 327 -34.93 11.58 -2.11
CA MET A 327 -35.24 12.30 -0.88
C MET A 327 -36.04 13.55 -1.19
N LEU A 328 -37.00 13.88 -0.34
CA LEU A 328 -37.76 15.14 -0.38
C LEU A 328 -37.32 16.06 0.76
N ASP A 329 -36.75 17.21 0.43
CA ASP A 329 -36.40 18.24 1.40
C ASP A 329 -37.55 19.26 1.53
N ASP A 330 -38.48 18.95 2.41
CA ASP A 330 -39.65 19.75 2.78
C ASP A 330 -39.44 20.57 4.08
N ARG A 331 -38.19 20.67 4.57
CA ARG A 331 -37.87 21.42 5.81
C ARG A 331 -38.19 22.91 5.67
N LYS A 332 -38.57 23.52 6.81
CA LYS A 332 -38.86 24.97 6.91
C LYS A 332 -37.60 25.83 7.04
N ASP A 333 -36.50 25.42 6.39
CA ASP A 333 -35.23 26.10 6.43
C ASP A 333 -35.07 27.08 5.24
N ARG A 334 -34.02 27.94 5.36
CA ARG A 334 -33.67 28.87 4.27
C ARG A 334 -33.06 28.09 3.11
N PHE A 335 -33.43 28.51 1.89
CA PHE A 335 -32.93 27.89 0.65
C PHE A 335 -31.39 27.67 0.63
N GLY A 336 -30.61 28.72 0.98
CA GLY A 336 -29.15 28.60 0.99
C GLY A 336 -28.60 27.58 2.00
N PHE A 337 -29.32 27.34 3.11
CA PHE A 337 -28.97 26.30 4.07
C PHE A 337 -29.22 24.90 3.48
N LYS A 338 -30.41 24.69 2.90
CA LYS A 338 -30.78 23.45 2.22
C LYS A 338 -29.79 23.08 1.09
N MET A 339 -29.38 24.08 0.28
CA MET A 339 -28.38 23.86 -0.78
C MET A 339 -27.04 23.43 -0.24
N LYS A 340 -26.55 24.08 0.82
CA LYS A 340 -25.29 23.66 1.47
C LYS A 340 -25.36 22.24 2.05
N ASP A 341 -26.47 21.87 2.65
CA ASP A 341 -26.71 20.54 3.14
C ASP A 341 -26.71 19.52 1.99
N ALA A 342 -27.40 19.83 0.90
CA ALA A 342 -27.46 18.98 -0.29
C ALA A 342 -26.08 18.77 -0.93
N GLU A 343 -25.26 19.84 -0.98
CA GLU A 343 -23.86 19.76 -1.46
C GLU A 343 -22.99 18.95 -0.50
N LEU A 344 -23.14 19.15 0.82
CA LEU A 344 -22.39 18.42 1.84
C LEU A 344 -22.71 16.91 1.81
N ILE A 345 -24.00 16.57 1.72
CA ILE A 345 -24.44 15.17 1.61
C ILE A 345 -24.01 14.57 0.28
N GLY A 346 -24.02 15.36 -0.80
CA GLY A 346 -23.51 14.97 -2.11
C GLY A 346 -24.50 14.22 -2.99
N PHE A 347 -25.77 14.56 -2.95
CA PHE A 347 -26.77 13.97 -3.88
C PHE A 347 -26.34 14.20 -5.33
N PRO A 348 -26.26 13.16 -6.17
CA PRO A 348 -25.87 13.31 -7.58
C PRO A 348 -26.69 14.37 -8.30
N TYR A 349 -28.01 14.38 -8.08
CA TYR A 349 -28.89 15.37 -8.66
C TYR A 349 -29.81 15.99 -7.62
N THR A 350 -29.96 17.33 -7.67
CA THR A 350 -30.93 18.04 -6.84
C THR A 350 -31.91 18.80 -7.74
N ILE A 351 -33.19 18.45 -7.68
CA ILE A 351 -34.28 19.24 -8.32
C ILE A 351 -34.64 20.36 -7.38
N VAL A 352 -34.40 21.56 -7.81
CA VAL A 352 -34.73 22.79 -7.06
C VAL A 352 -36.08 23.34 -7.56
N ILE A 353 -37.10 23.28 -6.70
CA ILE A 353 -38.41 23.87 -6.96
C ILE A 353 -38.43 25.22 -6.28
N GLY A 354 -38.28 26.28 -7.06
CA GLY A 354 -38.16 27.66 -6.62
C GLY A 354 -39.12 28.62 -7.29
N LYS A 355 -38.77 29.90 -7.32
CA LYS A 355 -39.57 30.96 -7.93
C LYS A 355 -39.78 30.77 -9.43
N GLU A 356 -38.86 30.07 -10.09
CA GLU A 356 -38.93 29.75 -11.52
C GLU A 356 -40.16 28.91 -11.88
N LEU A 357 -40.82 28.30 -10.88
CA LEU A 357 -42.06 27.55 -11.09
C LEU A 357 -43.20 28.46 -11.57
N GLU A 358 -43.20 29.73 -11.21
CA GLU A 358 -44.17 30.73 -11.75
C GLU A 358 -44.08 30.82 -13.29
N ASN A 359 -42.91 30.52 -13.86
CA ASN A 359 -42.65 30.44 -15.32
C ASN A 359 -42.80 29.02 -15.89
N GLY A 360 -43.29 28.08 -15.08
CA GLY A 360 -43.43 26.67 -15.45
C GLY A 360 -42.12 25.90 -15.54
N THR A 361 -41.03 26.36 -14.89
CA THR A 361 -39.71 25.70 -14.95
C THR A 361 -39.18 25.38 -13.55
N VAL A 362 -38.28 24.37 -13.51
CA VAL A 362 -37.49 24.01 -12.34
C VAL A 362 -36.01 23.89 -12.74
N GLN A 363 -35.11 23.89 -11.76
CA GLN A 363 -33.68 23.67 -11.99
C GLN A 363 -33.25 22.30 -11.49
N ILE A 364 -32.43 21.62 -12.25
CA ILE A 364 -31.73 20.40 -11.83
C ILE A 364 -30.27 20.78 -11.65
N PHE A 365 -29.74 20.59 -10.44
CA PHE A 365 -28.34 20.78 -10.13
C PHE A 365 -27.63 19.42 -10.17
N ASP A 366 -26.58 19.33 -11.01
CA ASP A 366 -25.67 18.18 -11.07
C ASP A 366 -24.50 18.44 -10.12
N ARG A 367 -24.32 17.55 -9.14
CA ARG A 367 -23.31 17.72 -8.09
C ARG A 367 -21.89 17.55 -8.60
N ALA A 368 -21.67 16.64 -9.53
CA ALA A 368 -20.34 16.33 -10.05
C ALA A 368 -19.83 17.44 -10.99
N SER A 369 -20.64 17.87 -11.95
CA SER A 369 -20.27 18.91 -12.91
C SER A 369 -20.48 20.33 -12.38
N LYS A 370 -21.27 20.49 -11.29
CA LYS A 370 -21.76 21.78 -10.75
C LYS A 370 -22.64 22.58 -11.73
N GLU A 371 -23.15 21.91 -12.76
CA GLU A 371 -24.04 22.54 -13.75
C GLU A 371 -25.45 22.64 -13.24
N LYS A 372 -26.17 23.66 -13.76
CA LYS A 372 -27.59 23.87 -13.52
C LYS A 372 -28.34 23.78 -14.83
N ILE A 373 -29.25 22.83 -14.90
CA ILE A 373 -30.06 22.53 -16.06
C ILE A 373 -31.49 23.08 -15.79
N THR A 374 -31.97 24.04 -16.57
CA THR A 374 -33.36 24.51 -16.46
C THR A 374 -34.25 23.66 -17.36
N VAL A 375 -35.32 23.11 -16.81
CA VAL A 375 -36.28 22.24 -17.52
C VAL A 375 -37.72 22.70 -17.24
N GLN A 376 -38.63 22.35 -18.16
CA GLN A 376 -40.07 22.54 -17.90
C GLN A 376 -40.49 21.65 -16.73
N SER A 377 -41.33 22.14 -15.86
CA SER A 377 -41.70 21.41 -14.62
C SER A 377 -42.38 20.07 -14.90
N ASP A 378 -43.17 19.99 -15.98
CA ASP A 378 -43.82 18.76 -16.45
C ASP A 378 -42.84 17.75 -17.09
N LYS A 379 -41.61 18.18 -17.40
CA LYS A 379 -40.52 17.34 -17.97
C LYS A 379 -39.40 17.02 -16.96
N ALA A 380 -39.52 17.48 -15.74
CA ALA A 380 -38.47 17.32 -14.72
C ALA A 380 -38.16 15.82 -14.44
N TYR A 381 -39.20 15.01 -14.33
CA TYR A 381 -39.03 13.58 -14.11
C TYR A 381 -38.34 12.84 -15.28
N GLU A 382 -38.81 13.07 -16.50
CA GLU A 382 -38.23 12.49 -17.70
C GLU A 382 -36.75 12.86 -17.83
N LYS A 383 -36.40 14.11 -17.50
CA LYS A 383 -35.03 14.60 -17.55
C LYS A 383 -34.14 13.93 -16.48
N ILE A 384 -34.65 13.73 -15.27
CA ILE A 384 -33.90 12.97 -14.21
C ILE A 384 -33.67 11.55 -14.66
N VAL A 385 -34.66 10.87 -15.19
CA VAL A 385 -34.49 9.47 -15.70
C VAL A 385 -33.48 9.40 -16.82
N GLU A 386 -33.35 10.41 -17.68
CA GLU A 386 -32.32 10.49 -18.71
C GLU A 386 -30.91 10.67 -18.14
N LEU A 387 -30.79 11.38 -17.00
CA LEU A 387 -29.51 11.70 -16.35
C LEU A 387 -28.97 10.54 -15.48
N ILE A 388 -29.87 9.74 -14.89
CA ILE A 388 -29.54 8.57 -14.08
C ILE A 388 -29.06 7.41 -14.95
#